data_29565fe383cc2ff98ad7cdfc42c3d230
#
_entry.id   29565fe383cc2ff98ad7cdfc42c3d230
#
_cell.length_a   1.000
_cell.length_b   1.000
_cell.length_c   1.000
_cell.angle_alpha   90.00
_cell.angle_beta   90.00
_cell.angle_gamma   90.00
#
_symmetry.space_group_name_H-M   'P 1'
#
loop_
_entity.id
_entity.type
_entity.pdbx_description
1 polymer ?
#
loop_
_entity_poly.entity_id
_entity_poly.type
_entity_poly.pdbx_seq_one_letter_code
_entity_poly.pdbx_strand_id
1 'polypeptide(L)'
;MDVLTVREAVRFARDWCLSGKGPIILEAETYRYHGHSMSDPGTSYRTREEVQAMRRLRDPITLFQKRITESQLVTDEEIKNLEKEIRKEVDEAAERCLADPSPEPIDGFCSPLVQTPPGFRFRGCDILTWYTPN
;
A
#
# COMPACT_ATOMS: atom_id res chain seq x y z
N MET A 1 9.82 6.57 8.92
CA MET A 1 9.02 6.86 7.72
C MET A 1 9.90 7.58 6.68
N ASP A 2 10.84 6.88 6.07
CA ASP A 2 11.76 7.40 5.04
C ASP A 2 11.74 6.42 3.86
N VAL A 3 11.33 6.88 2.69
CA VAL A 3 11.14 6.03 1.50
C VAL A 3 12.44 5.36 1.03
N LEU A 4 13.58 6.02 1.16
CA LEU A 4 14.87 5.44 0.78
C LEU A 4 15.29 4.35 1.76
N THR A 5 15.09 4.58 3.05
CA THR A 5 15.37 3.58 4.09
C THR A 5 14.50 2.35 3.91
N VAL A 6 13.20 2.52 3.64
CA VAL A 6 12.28 1.39 3.39
C VAL A 6 12.71 0.61 2.15
N ARG A 7 13.04 1.31 1.06
CA ARG A 7 13.54 0.68 -0.17
C ARG A 7 14.77 -0.19 0.08
N GLU A 8 15.77 0.35 0.78
CA GLU A 8 17.02 -0.37 1.05
C GLU A 8 16.82 -1.52 2.04
N ALA A 9 15.96 -1.34 3.05
CA ALA A 9 15.62 -2.43 3.97
C ALA A 9 14.93 -3.60 3.25
N VAL A 10 14.00 -3.31 2.34
CA VAL A 10 13.32 -4.35 1.53
C VAL A 10 14.30 -5.02 0.57
N ARG A 11 15.21 -4.26 -0.07
CA ARG A 11 16.28 -4.85 -0.90
C ARG A 11 17.15 -5.80 -0.11
N PHE A 12 17.62 -5.36 1.04
CA PHE A 12 18.42 -6.19 1.93
C PHE A 12 17.69 -7.48 2.33
N ALA A 13 16.43 -7.37 2.76
CA ALA A 13 15.61 -8.50 3.15
C ALA A 13 15.41 -9.50 2.00
N ARG A 14 15.11 -8.99 0.80
CA ARG A 14 14.99 -9.81 -0.41
C ARG A 14 16.27 -10.57 -0.71
N ASP A 15 17.40 -9.87 -0.75
CA ASP A 15 18.70 -10.47 -1.08
C ASP A 15 19.13 -11.49 0.00
N TRP A 16 18.81 -11.21 1.26
CA TRP A 16 19.00 -12.15 2.37
C TRP A 16 18.21 -13.45 2.16
N CYS A 17 16.91 -13.34 1.91
CA CYS A 17 16.06 -14.53 1.72
C CYS A 17 16.46 -15.32 0.48
N LEU A 18 16.76 -14.65 -0.64
CA LEU A 18 17.18 -15.30 -1.88
C LEU A 18 18.56 -15.96 -1.77
N SER A 19 19.41 -15.53 -0.85
CA SER A 19 20.70 -16.16 -0.61
C SER A 19 20.63 -17.45 0.21
N GLY A 20 19.44 -17.94 0.54
CA GLY A 20 19.23 -19.16 1.30
C GLY A 20 19.50 -19.06 2.81
N LYS A 21 19.69 -17.85 3.34
CA LYS A 21 19.92 -17.61 4.78
C LYS A 21 18.66 -17.73 5.64
N GLY A 22 17.50 -17.96 5.02
CA GLY A 22 16.22 -18.12 5.68
C GLY A 22 15.37 -16.85 5.73
N PRO A 23 14.24 -16.88 6.42
CA PRO A 23 13.33 -15.76 6.54
C PRO A 23 13.91 -14.64 7.41
N ILE A 24 13.40 -13.43 7.20
CA ILE A 24 13.70 -12.24 7.99
C ILE A 24 12.43 -11.50 8.32
N ILE A 25 12.35 -10.92 9.49
CA ILE A 25 11.24 -10.08 9.91
C ILE A 25 11.71 -8.63 9.96
N LEU A 26 10.99 -7.74 9.29
CA LEU A 26 11.20 -6.30 9.36
C LEU A 26 10.04 -5.69 10.14
N GLU A 27 10.34 -5.02 11.25
CA GLU A 27 9.38 -4.21 11.98
C GLU A 27 9.37 -2.78 11.40
N ALA A 28 8.23 -2.39 10.82
CA ALA A 28 8.06 -1.07 10.20
C ALA A 28 7.31 -0.14 11.14
N GLU A 29 8.02 0.81 11.76
CA GLU A 29 7.42 1.87 12.56
C GLU A 29 6.78 2.91 11.66
N THR A 30 5.49 3.17 11.86
CA THR A 30 4.73 4.17 11.10
C THR A 30 3.83 5.01 12.01
N TYR A 31 3.22 6.04 11.46
CA TYR A 31 2.27 6.90 12.15
C TYR A 31 1.03 7.12 11.29
N ARG A 32 -0.14 6.94 11.87
CA ARG A 32 -1.44 7.13 11.22
C ARG A 32 -1.95 8.54 11.49
N TYR A 33 -2.16 9.35 10.44
CA TYR A 33 -2.64 10.73 10.58
C TYR A 33 -4.15 10.83 10.83
N HIS A 34 -4.92 9.84 10.41
CA HIS A 34 -6.37 9.81 10.53
C HIS A 34 -6.83 8.73 11.52
N GLY A 35 -8.05 8.86 12.01
CA GLY A 35 -8.69 7.83 12.83
C GLY A 35 -8.85 6.50 12.09
N HIS A 36 -9.18 5.46 12.85
CA HIS A 36 -9.35 4.11 12.30
C HIS A 36 -10.60 3.99 11.42
N SER A 37 -11.68 4.63 11.82
CA SER A 37 -12.98 4.55 11.17
C SER A 37 -13.71 5.88 11.23
N MET A 38 -14.88 5.95 10.62
CA MET A 38 -15.73 7.14 10.68
C MET A 38 -16.16 7.50 12.11
N SER A 39 -16.27 6.51 13.00
CA SER A 39 -16.60 6.69 14.42
C SER A 39 -15.39 7.05 15.30
N ASP A 40 -14.17 6.98 14.78
CA ASP A 40 -12.95 7.34 15.48
C ASP A 40 -12.44 8.72 15.02
N PRO A 41 -12.70 9.80 15.78
CA PRO A 41 -12.21 11.12 15.42
C PRO A 41 -10.69 11.28 15.59
N GLY A 42 -10.01 10.30 16.20
CA GLY A 42 -8.57 10.35 16.47
C GLY A 42 -8.13 11.37 17.52
N THR A 43 -9.06 12.17 18.06
CA THR A 43 -8.77 13.27 19.00
C THR A 43 -9.00 12.91 20.47
N SER A 44 -9.53 11.74 20.75
CA SER A 44 -9.77 11.25 22.10
C SER A 44 -8.51 10.76 22.83
N TYR A 45 -7.48 10.33 22.07
CA TYR A 45 -6.24 9.74 22.60
C TYR A 45 -4.97 10.48 22.15
N ARG A 46 -5.08 11.50 21.28
CA ARG A 46 -3.96 12.35 20.83
C ARG A 46 -4.47 13.72 20.39
N THR A 47 -3.60 14.72 20.41
CA THR A 47 -3.96 16.08 19.99
C THR A 47 -3.76 16.30 18.48
N ARG A 48 -4.42 17.31 17.94
CA ARG A 48 -4.22 17.72 16.53
C ARG A 48 -2.81 18.27 16.31
N GLU A 49 -2.27 18.94 17.30
CA GLU A 49 -0.91 19.50 17.31
C GLU A 49 0.14 18.40 17.21
N GLU A 50 -0.05 17.29 17.93
CA GLU A 50 0.81 16.11 17.85
C GLU A 50 0.79 15.52 16.42
N VAL A 51 -0.39 15.29 15.86
CA VAL A 51 -0.53 14.76 14.47
C VAL A 51 0.16 15.68 13.47
N GLN A 52 -0.02 17.00 13.60
CA GLN A 52 0.62 17.97 12.71
C GLN A 52 2.15 18.02 12.89
N ALA A 53 2.63 17.89 14.13
CA ALA A 53 4.06 17.84 14.42
C ALA A 53 4.69 16.59 13.77
N MET A 54 4.06 15.42 13.93
CA MET A 54 4.51 14.18 13.30
C MET A 54 4.50 14.28 11.77
N ARG A 55 3.47 14.88 11.17
CA ARG A 55 3.39 15.10 9.73
C ARG A 55 4.54 16.01 9.24
N ARG A 56 4.81 17.11 9.93
CA ARG A 56 5.91 18.01 9.56
C ARG A 56 7.30 17.36 9.67
N LEU A 57 7.47 16.50 10.70
CA LEU A 57 8.78 15.90 11.01
C LEU A 57 9.06 14.61 10.27
N ARG A 58 8.02 13.81 9.95
CA ARG A 58 8.21 12.43 9.51
C ARG A 58 7.37 12.04 8.29
N ASP A 59 6.70 12.98 7.63
CA ASP A 59 5.94 12.66 6.42
C ASP A 59 6.89 12.24 5.29
N PRO A 60 6.75 11.01 4.75
CA PRO A 60 7.69 10.48 3.77
C PRO A 60 7.66 11.25 2.44
N ILE A 61 6.51 11.80 2.05
CA ILE A 61 6.37 12.56 0.80
C ILE A 61 7.08 13.89 0.96
N THR A 62 6.75 14.67 1.99
CA THR A 62 7.32 15.99 2.23
C THR A 62 8.84 15.93 2.45
N LEU A 63 9.31 14.96 3.23
CA LEU A 63 10.75 14.79 3.48
C LEU A 63 11.52 14.41 2.22
N PHE A 64 10.97 13.52 1.42
CA PHE A 64 11.63 13.12 0.18
C PHE A 64 11.63 14.24 -0.85
N GLN A 65 10.49 14.92 -1.03
CA GLN A 65 10.39 16.11 -1.88
C GLN A 65 11.44 17.15 -1.50
N LYS A 66 11.53 17.51 -0.22
CA LYS A 66 12.55 18.45 0.27
C LYS A 66 13.96 17.99 -0.09
N ARG A 67 14.28 16.71 0.15
CA ARG A 67 15.59 16.12 -0.13
C ARG A 67 15.98 16.21 -1.61
N ILE A 68 15.08 15.86 -2.53
CA ILE A 68 15.37 15.89 -3.97
C ILE A 68 15.47 17.33 -4.52
N THR A 69 14.67 18.25 -3.98
CA THR A 69 14.74 19.68 -4.36
C THR A 69 16.03 20.32 -3.84
N GLU A 70 16.40 20.11 -2.57
CA GLU A 70 17.66 20.63 -1.99
C GLU A 70 18.91 20.05 -2.71
N SER A 71 18.80 18.82 -3.20
CA SER A 71 19.86 18.18 -3.99
C SER A 71 19.85 18.59 -5.48
N GLN A 72 18.97 19.50 -5.87
CA GLN A 72 18.83 19.98 -7.26
C GLN A 72 18.58 18.87 -8.29
N LEU A 73 17.98 17.76 -7.87
CA LEU A 73 17.62 16.63 -8.74
C LEU A 73 16.31 16.88 -9.50
N VAL A 74 15.47 17.77 -8.97
CA VAL A 74 14.16 18.09 -9.53
C VAL A 74 13.79 19.53 -9.17
N THR A 75 13.02 20.17 -10.03
CA THR A 75 12.46 21.51 -9.79
C THR A 75 11.07 21.42 -9.16
N ASP A 76 10.64 22.48 -8.50
CA ASP A 76 9.28 22.57 -7.94
C ASP A 76 8.20 22.49 -9.03
N GLU A 77 8.50 22.91 -10.25
CA GLU A 77 7.58 22.83 -11.38
C GLU A 77 7.39 21.39 -11.85
N GLU A 78 8.47 20.63 -11.95
CA GLU A 78 8.41 19.20 -12.28
C GLU A 78 7.63 18.40 -11.23
N ILE A 79 7.80 18.71 -9.94
CA ILE A 79 7.02 18.09 -8.87
C ILE A 79 5.53 18.39 -9.01
N LYS A 80 5.16 19.66 -9.27
CA LYS A 80 3.76 20.03 -9.49
C LYS A 80 3.13 19.34 -10.69
N ASN A 81 3.90 19.15 -11.75
CA ASN A 81 3.42 18.44 -12.93
C ASN A 81 3.22 16.95 -12.62
N LEU A 82 4.18 16.31 -11.94
CA LEU A 82 4.06 14.94 -11.48
C LEU A 82 2.82 14.74 -10.57
N GLU A 83 2.59 15.64 -9.62
CA GLU A 83 1.42 15.59 -8.75
C GLU A 83 0.09 15.65 -9.53
N LYS A 84 0.03 16.47 -10.59
CA LYS A 84 -1.14 16.54 -11.47
C LYS A 84 -1.36 15.24 -12.26
N GLU A 85 -0.28 14.67 -12.79
CA GLU A 85 -0.33 13.41 -13.53
C GLU A 85 -0.82 12.26 -12.63
N ILE A 86 -0.22 12.12 -11.45
CA ILE A 86 -0.62 11.10 -10.47
C ILE A 86 -2.07 11.28 -10.01
N ARG A 87 -2.51 12.52 -9.77
CA ARG A 87 -3.89 12.79 -9.40
C ARG A 87 -4.85 12.35 -10.50
N LYS A 88 -4.56 12.69 -11.74
CA LYS A 88 -5.35 12.27 -12.89
C LYS A 88 -5.42 10.74 -13.01
N GLU A 89 -4.29 10.05 -12.86
CA GLU A 89 -4.24 8.59 -12.87
C GLU A 89 -5.12 7.96 -11.79
N VAL A 90 -5.08 8.52 -10.57
CA VAL A 90 -5.91 8.05 -9.44
C VAL A 90 -7.39 8.30 -9.71
N ASP A 91 -7.75 9.48 -10.21
CA ASP A 91 -9.14 9.82 -10.54
C ASP A 91 -9.69 8.90 -11.63
N GLU A 92 -8.94 8.66 -12.70
CA GLU A 92 -9.31 7.73 -13.77
C GLU A 92 -9.43 6.27 -13.26
N ALA A 93 -8.57 5.86 -12.33
CA ALA A 93 -8.67 4.54 -11.71
C ALA A 93 -9.93 4.41 -10.84
N ALA A 94 -10.28 5.48 -10.10
CA ALA A 94 -11.49 5.52 -9.29
C ALA A 94 -12.76 5.48 -10.17
N GLU A 95 -12.79 6.22 -11.26
CA GLU A 95 -13.89 6.20 -12.22
C GLU A 95 -14.09 4.80 -12.83
N ARG A 96 -13.00 4.14 -13.24
CA ARG A 96 -13.07 2.77 -13.73
C ARG A 96 -13.61 1.81 -12.68
N CYS A 97 -13.12 1.90 -11.44
CA CYS A 97 -13.58 1.07 -10.32
C CYS A 97 -15.08 1.23 -10.05
N LEU A 98 -15.61 2.45 -10.19
CA LEU A 98 -17.05 2.72 -10.02
C LEU A 98 -17.89 2.22 -11.20
N ALA A 99 -17.31 2.18 -12.39
CA ALA A 99 -17.98 1.70 -13.61
C ALA A 99 -17.96 0.16 -13.73
N ASP A 100 -17.00 -0.51 -13.09
CA ASP A 100 -16.88 -1.95 -13.13
C ASP A 100 -18.07 -2.63 -12.45
N PRO A 101 -18.63 -3.69 -13.02
CA PRO A 101 -19.70 -4.46 -12.39
C PRO A 101 -19.17 -5.16 -11.13
N SER A 102 -20.04 -5.35 -10.16
CA SER A 102 -19.71 -6.21 -9.02
C SER A 102 -19.43 -7.62 -9.50
N PRO A 103 -18.38 -8.28 -9.01
CA PRO A 103 -18.10 -9.68 -9.36
C PRO A 103 -19.27 -10.58 -8.93
N GLU A 104 -19.49 -11.66 -9.68
CA GLU A 104 -20.44 -12.67 -9.27
C GLU A 104 -19.98 -13.33 -7.96
N PRO A 105 -20.90 -13.71 -7.05
CA PRO A 105 -20.51 -14.33 -5.79
C PRO A 105 -19.61 -15.56 -5.96
N ILE A 106 -19.81 -16.32 -7.03
CA ILE A 106 -19.01 -17.49 -7.34
C ILE A 106 -17.53 -17.15 -7.60
N ASP A 107 -17.23 -15.99 -8.17
CA ASP A 107 -15.86 -15.57 -8.45
C ASP A 107 -15.05 -15.36 -7.15
N GLY A 108 -15.71 -14.89 -6.08
CA GLY A 108 -15.09 -14.74 -4.76
C GLY A 108 -14.65 -16.07 -4.15
N PHE A 109 -15.29 -17.16 -4.54
CA PHE A 109 -14.94 -18.51 -4.07
C PHE A 109 -13.99 -19.26 -5.01
N CYS A 110 -14.01 -18.94 -6.29
CA CYS A 110 -13.36 -19.75 -7.33
C CYS A 110 -12.08 -19.17 -7.88
N SER A 111 -11.86 -17.86 -7.75
CA SER A 111 -10.71 -17.18 -8.39
C SER A 111 -10.03 -16.15 -7.50
N PRO A 112 -9.58 -16.51 -6.28
CA PRO A 112 -8.84 -15.56 -5.43
C PRO A 112 -7.43 -15.30 -5.95
N LEU A 113 -6.97 -16.06 -6.95
CA LEU A 113 -5.63 -15.97 -7.53
C LEU A 113 -5.72 -15.53 -8.99
N VAL A 114 -4.79 -14.68 -9.42
CA VAL A 114 -4.68 -14.24 -10.83
C VAL A 114 -4.43 -15.43 -11.77
N GLN A 115 -3.70 -16.43 -11.28
CA GLN A 115 -3.51 -17.71 -11.99
C GLN A 115 -3.73 -18.83 -10.97
N THR A 116 -4.79 -19.57 -11.15
CA THR A 116 -5.07 -20.74 -10.31
C THR A 116 -4.17 -21.91 -10.76
N PRO A 117 -3.31 -22.45 -9.89
CA PRO A 117 -2.49 -23.60 -10.24
C PRO A 117 -3.35 -24.81 -10.62
N PRO A 118 -2.93 -25.66 -11.59
CA PRO A 118 -3.64 -26.89 -11.90
C PRO A 118 -3.85 -27.76 -10.66
N GLY A 119 -5.08 -28.23 -10.46
CA GLY A 119 -5.43 -29.06 -9.32
C GLY A 119 -5.59 -28.30 -7.99
N PHE A 120 -5.56 -26.97 -8.01
CA PHE A 120 -5.84 -26.15 -6.81
C PHE A 120 -7.29 -26.38 -6.33
N ARG A 121 -7.46 -26.62 -5.04
CA ARG A 121 -8.76 -26.85 -4.41
C ARG A 121 -8.95 -25.90 -3.25
N PHE A 122 -10.11 -25.28 -3.16
CA PHE A 122 -10.51 -24.48 -2.00
C PHE A 122 -10.81 -25.36 -0.80
N ARG A 123 -10.25 -25.01 0.34
CA ARG A 123 -10.57 -25.67 1.62
C ARG A 123 -11.52 -24.80 2.42
N GLY A 124 -12.48 -25.42 3.07
CA GLY A 124 -13.28 -24.80 4.12
C GLY A 124 -14.66 -24.30 3.72
N CYS A 125 -15.05 -24.39 2.44
CA CYS A 125 -16.40 -24.01 2.04
C CYS A 125 -17.41 -25.13 2.23
N ASP A 126 -17.03 -26.37 1.96
CA ASP A 126 -17.78 -27.59 2.26
C ASP A 126 -16.85 -28.79 2.11
N ILE A 127 -16.89 -29.73 3.06
CA ILE A 127 -16.05 -30.92 3.00
C ILE A 127 -16.48 -31.87 1.86
N LEU A 128 -17.71 -31.77 1.41
CA LEU A 128 -18.31 -32.67 0.43
C LEU A 128 -18.32 -32.10 -1.00
N THR A 129 -18.24 -30.80 -1.15
CA THR A 129 -18.25 -30.14 -2.45
C THR A 129 -16.95 -29.36 -2.67
N TRP A 130 -16.09 -29.92 -3.51
CA TRP A 130 -14.89 -29.24 -3.97
C TRP A 130 -15.18 -28.58 -5.33
N TYR A 131 -15.04 -27.29 -5.41
CA TYR A 131 -15.08 -26.60 -6.68
C TYR A 131 -13.69 -26.64 -7.33
N THR A 132 -13.63 -27.15 -8.54
CA THR A 132 -12.46 -27.04 -9.42
C THR A 132 -12.76 -25.97 -10.44
N PRO A 133 -12.04 -24.81 -10.43
CA PRO A 133 -12.17 -23.87 -11.53
C PRO A 133 -11.74 -24.53 -12.85
N ASN A 134 -12.51 -24.25 -13.91
CA ASN A 134 -12.20 -24.67 -15.27
C ASN A 134 -10.93 -24.00 -15.80
#